data_a20b51dac1adc8053fa4e1dfe2b7fdc4
#
_entry.id   a20b51dac1adc8053fa4e1dfe2b7fdc4
#
_cell.length_a   1.000
_cell.length_b   1.000
_cell.length_c   1.000
_cell.angle_alpha   90.00
_cell.angle_beta   90.00
_cell.angle_gamma   90.00
#
_symmetry.space_group_name_H-M   'P 1'
#
loop_
_entity.id
_entity.type
_entity.pdbx_description
1 polymer ?
#
loop_
_entity_poly.entity_id
_entity_poly.type
_entity_poly.pdbx_seq_one_letter_code
_entity_poly.pdbx_strand_id
1 'polypeptide(L)'
;MKAIRGAITVNADTADEIKENVKLLLNEITKENSLSLENVICVMFSSTTDIRSYYPAKAAREVGFFNCALYSSLEPEIEDSLPLCIRVMVLAEIEDNPKHIYLKGAANLRKDITKKLNIAIDGPAGSGKSTVSKILSKRFDILYLDTGAMYRACALACANHGIDCRDESAVNSIVNSIDINVKYENKAQKTYLNGKDVSSLIRTPEISMLASIVSAHGCIRTKMVELQRKIAAENSCVLDGRDIGTNVLPAAEFKFFLTASPEVRAKRRLAENEAKGYKQTFDEVLKEIKARDEQDSSRKIAPLLKAKDAKEIITDTLSEEEVADAICAEIQGKI
;
A
#
# COMPACT_ATOMS: atom_id res chain seq x y z
N MET A 1 -32.73 -16.61 1.64
CA MET A 1 -31.87 -16.94 0.46
C MET A 1 -31.24 -15.67 -0.07
N LYS A 2 -29.91 -15.65 -0.24
CA LYS A 2 -29.14 -14.51 -0.77
C LYS A 2 -28.06 -15.00 -1.73
N ALA A 3 -27.60 -14.13 -2.63
CA ALA A 3 -26.55 -14.43 -3.59
C ALA A 3 -25.22 -13.81 -3.15
N ILE A 4 -24.19 -14.63 -3.03
CA ILE A 4 -22.80 -14.21 -2.79
C ILE A 4 -22.06 -14.28 -4.12
N ARG A 5 -21.38 -13.21 -4.51
CA ARG A 5 -20.59 -13.15 -5.76
C ARG A 5 -19.11 -13.23 -5.44
N GLY A 6 -18.37 -13.86 -6.32
CA GLY A 6 -16.93 -13.90 -6.20
C GLY A 6 -16.25 -13.97 -7.56
N ALA A 7 -14.96 -13.62 -7.59
CA ALA A 7 -14.10 -13.83 -8.75
C ALA A 7 -12.63 -13.95 -8.34
N ILE A 8 -11.86 -14.68 -9.16
CA ILE A 8 -10.42 -14.83 -9.00
C ILE A 8 -9.76 -14.97 -10.37
N THR A 9 -8.53 -14.49 -10.52
CA THR A 9 -7.70 -14.80 -11.68
C THR A 9 -6.70 -15.91 -11.36
N VAL A 10 -6.34 -16.71 -12.37
CA VAL A 10 -5.24 -17.68 -12.31
C VAL A 10 -4.02 -17.11 -13.05
N ASN A 11 -2.81 -17.61 -12.74
CA ASN A 11 -1.58 -17.18 -13.41
C ASN A 11 -1.36 -17.89 -14.76
N ALA A 12 -1.91 -19.11 -14.89
CA ALA A 12 -1.84 -19.92 -16.09
C ALA A 12 -3.06 -20.86 -16.17
N ASP A 13 -3.46 -21.21 -17.39
CA ASP A 13 -4.50 -22.21 -17.62
C ASP A 13 -3.92 -23.63 -17.41
N THR A 14 -3.81 -24.05 -16.15
CA THR A 14 -3.44 -25.42 -15.76
C THR A 14 -4.43 -25.98 -14.74
N ALA A 15 -4.60 -27.29 -14.72
CA ALA A 15 -5.54 -27.93 -13.81
C ALA A 15 -5.25 -27.62 -12.35
N ASP A 16 -3.98 -27.57 -11.95
CA ASP A 16 -3.56 -27.33 -10.56
C ASP A 16 -3.80 -25.86 -10.16
N GLU A 17 -3.44 -24.89 -11.01
CA GLU A 17 -3.74 -23.48 -10.77
C GLU A 17 -5.26 -23.24 -10.63
N ILE A 18 -6.07 -23.85 -11.49
CA ILE A 18 -7.53 -23.71 -11.42
C ILE A 18 -8.07 -24.30 -10.12
N LYS A 19 -7.64 -25.51 -9.74
CA LYS A 19 -8.06 -26.17 -8.49
C LYS A 19 -7.71 -25.33 -7.26
N GLU A 20 -6.45 -24.93 -7.13
CA GLU A 20 -6.00 -24.15 -5.98
C GLU A 20 -6.71 -22.82 -5.86
N ASN A 21 -6.91 -22.12 -6.98
CA ASN A 21 -7.56 -20.82 -6.98
C ASN A 21 -9.08 -20.90 -6.74
N VAL A 22 -9.76 -21.90 -7.26
CA VAL A 22 -11.17 -22.14 -6.93
C VAL A 22 -11.32 -22.49 -5.45
N LYS A 23 -10.45 -23.35 -4.92
CA LYS A 23 -10.40 -23.68 -3.49
C LYS A 23 -10.20 -22.44 -2.63
N LEU A 24 -9.23 -21.59 -2.97
CA LEU A 24 -8.97 -20.33 -2.28
C LEU A 24 -10.20 -19.43 -2.28
N LEU A 25 -10.82 -19.22 -3.44
CA LEU A 25 -12.00 -18.38 -3.59
C LEU A 25 -13.19 -18.89 -2.76
N LEU A 26 -13.48 -20.18 -2.83
CA LEU A 26 -14.61 -20.77 -2.10
C LEU A 26 -14.37 -20.78 -0.59
N ASN A 27 -13.14 -21.02 -0.12
CA ASN A 27 -12.80 -20.95 1.28
C ASN A 27 -12.98 -19.54 1.84
N GLU A 28 -12.54 -18.51 1.11
CA GLU A 28 -12.73 -17.12 1.55
C GLU A 28 -14.22 -16.71 1.52
N ILE A 29 -15.00 -17.16 0.53
CA ILE A 29 -16.45 -16.96 0.51
C ILE A 29 -17.09 -17.59 1.75
N THR A 30 -16.74 -18.82 2.07
CA THR A 30 -17.28 -19.58 3.21
C THR A 30 -16.92 -18.91 4.54
N LYS A 31 -15.65 -18.54 4.71
CA LYS A 31 -15.12 -17.91 5.92
C LYS A 31 -15.76 -16.52 6.17
N GLU A 32 -15.72 -15.64 5.17
CA GLU A 32 -16.19 -14.26 5.34
C GLU A 32 -17.72 -14.14 5.50
N ASN A 33 -18.47 -15.13 5.03
CA ASN A 33 -19.93 -15.18 5.17
C ASN A 33 -20.39 -16.14 6.28
N SER A 34 -19.46 -16.74 7.06
CA SER A 34 -19.77 -17.77 8.07
C SER A 34 -20.71 -18.84 7.50
N LEU A 35 -20.46 -19.24 6.24
CA LEU A 35 -21.36 -20.05 5.46
C LEU A 35 -21.21 -21.55 5.80
N SER A 36 -22.29 -22.19 6.26
CA SER A 36 -22.37 -23.63 6.31
C SER A 36 -22.64 -24.19 4.93
N LEU A 37 -21.91 -25.23 4.51
CA LEU A 37 -22.09 -25.88 3.21
C LEU A 37 -23.49 -26.50 3.04
N GLU A 38 -24.14 -26.85 4.14
CA GLU A 38 -25.53 -27.37 4.16
C GLU A 38 -26.54 -26.31 3.73
N ASN A 39 -26.23 -25.04 3.94
CA ASN A 39 -27.08 -23.91 3.55
C ASN A 39 -26.87 -23.47 2.10
N VAL A 40 -25.93 -24.11 1.36
CA VAL A 40 -25.68 -23.79 -0.04
C VAL A 40 -26.67 -24.49 -0.93
N ILE A 41 -27.43 -23.72 -1.70
CA ILE A 41 -28.46 -24.21 -2.64
C ILE A 41 -27.82 -24.55 -3.98
N CYS A 42 -27.01 -23.63 -4.52
CA CYS A 42 -26.26 -23.89 -5.75
C CYS A 42 -25.02 -22.99 -5.86
N VAL A 43 -24.07 -23.47 -6.69
CA VAL A 43 -22.88 -22.70 -7.06
C VAL A 43 -22.78 -22.66 -8.59
N MET A 44 -22.79 -21.46 -9.13
CA MET A 44 -22.67 -21.20 -10.56
C MET A 44 -21.33 -20.57 -10.87
N PHE A 45 -20.58 -21.19 -11.76
CA PHE A 45 -19.31 -20.65 -12.25
C PHE A 45 -19.48 -20.12 -13.68
N SER A 46 -18.79 -19.03 -13.96
CA SER A 46 -18.44 -18.64 -15.32
C SER A 46 -16.93 -18.43 -15.43
N SER A 47 -16.38 -18.68 -16.60
CA SER A 47 -14.96 -18.48 -16.85
C SER A 47 -14.73 -17.85 -18.22
N THR A 48 -13.67 -17.06 -18.33
CA THR A 48 -13.21 -16.52 -19.61
C THR A 48 -12.77 -17.64 -20.55
N THR A 49 -12.79 -17.37 -21.85
CA THR A 49 -12.56 -18.37 -22.92
C THR A 49 -11.15 -18.98 -22.94
N ASP A 50 -10.21 -18.35 -22.24
CA ASP A 50 -8.83 -18.79 -22.03
C ASP A 50 -8.66 -19.82 -20.88
N ILE A 51 -9.72 -20.10 -20.10
CA ILE A 51 -9.76 -21.19 -19.11
C ILE A 51 -10.32 -22.45 -19.76
N ARG A 52 -9.46 -23.45 -19.99
CA ARG A 52 -9.79 -24.67 -20.74
C ARG A 52 -9.32 -25.97 -20.09
N SER A 53 -8.33 -25.90 -19.18
CA SER A 53 -7.64 -27.07 -18.66
C SER A 53 -8.41 -27.82 -17.57
N TYR A 54 -9.35 -27.16 -16.88
CA TYR A 54 -10.13 -27.79 -15.81
C TYR A 54 -11.46 -27.10 -15.54
N TYR A 55 -12.48 -27.89 -15.13
CA TYR A 55 -13.79 -27.35 -14.76
C TYR A 55 -13.78 -26.77 -13.35
N PRO A 56 -14.11 -25.48 -13.13
CA PRO A 56 -14.24 -24.89 -11.81
C PRO A 56 -15.23 -25.64 -10.90
N ALA A 57 -16.37 -26.10 -11.44
CA ALA A 57 -17.33 -26.89 -10.69
C ALA A 57 -16.77 -28.24 -10.21
N LYS A 58 -15.83 -28.86 -10.94
CA LYS A 58 -15.16 -30.07 -10.49
C LYS A 58 -14.23 -29.77 -9.32
N ALA A 59 -13.48 -28.67 -9.36
CA ALA A 59 -12.67 -28.23 -8.24
C ALA A 59 -13.51 -27.94 -6.99
N ALA A 60 -14.70 -27.35 -7.15
CA ALA A 60 -15.61 -27.10 -6.03
C ALA A 60 -16.04 -28.38 -5.30
N ARG A 61 -16.29 -29.47 -6.04
CA ARG A 61 -16.59 -30.77 -5.41
C ARG A 61 -15.47 -31.31 -4.55
N GLU A 62 -14.23 -31.11 -4.98
CA GLU A 62 -13.03 -31.56 -4.25
C GLU A 62 -12.85 -30.84 -2.90
N VAL A 63 -13.50 -29.69 -2.71
CA VAL A 63 -13.44 -28.88 -1.46
C VAL A 63 -14.77 -28.87 -0.68
N GLY A 64 -15.64 -29.83 -0.94
CA GLY A 64 -16.82 -30.09 -0.11
C GLY A 64 -18.17 -29.63 -0.67
N PHE A 65 -18.22 -28.91 -1.82
CA PHE A 65 -19.47 -28.48 -2.45
C PHE A 65 -20.10 -29.59 -3.32
N PHE A 66 -20.40 -30.74 -2.71
CA PHE A 66 -20.96 -31.88 -3.42
C PHE A 66 -22.47 -32.11 -3.16
N ASN A 67 -23.03 -31.46 -2.14
CA ASN A 67 -24.46 -31.61 -1.79
C ASN A 67 -25.35 -30.51 -2.40
N CYS A 68 -24.81 -29.68 -3.28
CA CYS A 68 -25.54 -28.61 -3.94
C CYS A 68 -25.46 -28.72 -5.46
N ALA A 69 -26.35 -28.02 -6.17
CA ALA A 69 -26.30 -27.93 -7.63
C ALA A 69 -25.06 -27.13 -8.07
N LEU A 70 -24.27 -27.69 -8.99
CA LEU A 70 -23.09 -27.04 -9.57
C LEU A 70 -23.30 -26.81 -11.08
N TYR A 71 -22.96 -25.62 -11.56
CA TYR A 71 -23.05 -25.24 -12.94
C TYR A 71 -21.78 -24.50 -13.38
N SER A 72 -21.35 -24.75 -14.63
CA SER A 72 -20.24 -23.99 -15.24
C SER A 72 -20.64 -23.54 -16.64
N SER A 73 -20.30 -22.30 -16.99
CA SER A 73 -20.51 -21.70 -18.31
C SER A 73 -19.24 -20.95 -18.76
N LEU A 74 -19.18 -20.69 -20.07
CA LEU A 74 -18.20 -19.73 -20.60
C LEU A 74 -18.83 -18.35 -20.65
N GLU A 75 -18.00 -17.34 -20.48
CA GLU A 75 -18.37 -15.94 -20.67
C GLU A 75 -18.27 -15.53 -22.14
N PRO A 76 -19.05 -14.54 -22.59
CA PRO A 76 -18.82 -13.94 -23.89
C PRO A 76 -17.43 -13.32 -23.95
N GLU A 77 -16.79 -13.41 -25.10
CA GLU A 77 -15.51 -12.74 -25.34
C GLU A 77 -15.74 -11.24 -25.50
N ILE A 78 -15.21 -10.46 -24.56
CA ILE A 78 -15.34 -9.00 -24.54
C ILE A 78 -13.95 -8.40 -24.68
N GLU A 79 -13.79 -7.47 -25.60
CA GLU A 79 -12.53 -6.74 -25.81
C GLU A 79 -12.09 -6.05 -24.51
N ASP A 80 -10.79 -6.09 -24.21
CA ASP A 80 -10.18 -5.56 -22.98
C ASP A 80 -10.73 -6.16 -21.68
N SER A 81 -11.42 -7.28 -21.71
CA SER A 81 -11.84 -7.98 -20.50
C SER A 81 -10.67 -8.60 -19.75
N LEU A 82 -10.84 -8.78 -18.43
CA LEU A 82 -9.83 -9.40 -17.57
C LEU A 82 -9.60 -10.87 -17.99
N PRO A 83 -8.41 -11.26 -18.44
CA PRO A 83 -8.09 -12.61 -18.86
C PRO A 83 -7.95 -13.57 -17.67
N LEU A 84 -7.96 -14.87 -17.94
CA LEU A 84 -7.73 -15.95 -16.98
C LEU A 84 -8.60 -15.79 -15.72
N CYS A 85 -9.85 -15.42 -15.89
CA CYS A 85 -10.76 -15.08 -14.79
C CYS A 85 -11.85 -16.15 -14.60
N ILE A 86 -12.02 -16.56 -13.34
CA ILE A 86 -13.10 -17.45 -12.90
C ILE A 86 -14.01 -16.63 -11.99
N ARG A 87 -15.30 -16.57 -12.31
CA ARG A 87 -16.32 -15.94 -11.49
C ARG A 87 -17.26 -16.99 -10.90
N VAL A 88 -17.81 -16.68 -9.74
CA VAL A 88 -18.74 -17.55 -9.04
C VAL A 88 -19.91 -16.76 -8.48
N MET A 89 -21.08 -17.38 -8.50
CA MET A 89 -22.24 -16.96 -7.72
C MET A 89 -22.69 -18.14 -6.87
N VAL A 90 -22.70 -17.95 -5.55
CA VAL A 90 -23.19 -18.91 -4.57
C VAL A 90 -24.55 -18.44 -4.07
N LEU A 91 -25.59 -19.24 -4.25
CA LEU A 91 -26.90 -19.04 -3.65
C LEU A 91 -26.98 -19.85 -2.38
N ALA A 92 -27.26 -19.17 -1.26
CA ALA A 92 -27.29 -19.79 0.05
C ALA A 92 -28.35 -19.16 0.96
N GLU A 93 -28.74 -19.89 1.99
CA GLU A 93 -29.55 -19.36 3.08
C GLU A 93 -28.64 -18.76 4.14
N ILE A 94 -28.53 -17.45 4.13
CA ILE A 94 -27.76 -16.65 5.11
C ILE A 94 -28.62 -15.51 5.64
N GLU A 95 -28.42 -15.15 6.91
CA GLU A 95 -29.15 -14.05 7.57
C GLU A 95 -28.50 -12.70 7.29
N ASP A 96 -27.18 -12.62 7.40
CA ASP A 96 -26.41 -11.41 7.21
C ASP A 96 -26.35 -10.94 5.74
N ASN A 97 -25.98 -9.69 5.54
CA ASN A 97 -25.75 -9.17 4.20
C ASN A 97 -24.55 -9.89 3.55
N PRO A 98 -24.67 -10.33 2.28
CA PRO A 98 -23.62 -11.09 1.62
C PRO A 98 -22.38 -10.24 1.43
N LYS A 99 -21.23 -10.78 1.84
CA LYS A 99 -19.91 -10.23 1.54
C LYS A 99 -19.41 -10.87 0.25
N HIS A 100 -19.26 -10.08 -0.79
CA HIS A 100 -18.74 -10.51 -2.08
C HIS A 100 -17.22 -10.56 -2.07
N ILE A 101 -16.61 -11.58 -2.68
CA ILE A 101 -15.16 -11.86 -2.59
C ILE A 101 -14.52 -11.78 -3.97
N TYR A 102 -13.56 -10.89 -4.13
CA TYR A 102 -12.80 -10.69 -5.36
C TYR A 102 -11.31 -10.74 -5.05
N LEU A 103 -10.61 -11.74 -5.61
CA LEU A 103 -9.23 -12.05 -5.28
C LEU A 103 -8.30 -11.84 -6.48
N LYS A 104 -7.03 -11.62 -6.17
CA LYS A 104 -5.96 -11.42 -7.17
C LYS A 104 -6.35 -10.32 -8.19
N GLY A 105 -6.12 -10.54 -9.49
CA GLY A 105 -6.47 -9.58 -10.54
C GLY A 105 -7.97 -9.25 -10.61
N ALA A 106 -8.85 -10.17 -10.19
CA ALA A 106 -10.29 -9.94 -10.15
C ALA A 106 -10.71 -8.89 -9.11
N ALA A 107 -9.86 -8.56 -8.14
CA ALA A 107 -10.11 -7.46 -7.20
C ALA A 107 -10.35 -6.11 -7.92
N ASN A 108 -9.74 -5.93 -9.09
CA ASN A 108 -9.91 -4.73 -9.90
C ASN A 108 -11.31 -4.58 -10.51
N LEU A 109 -12.12 -5.65 -10.60
CA LEU A 109 -13.49 -5.61 -11.12
C LEU A 109 -14.45 -4.89 -10.16
N ARG A 110 -14.17 -4.90 -8.85
CA ARG A 110 -15.02 -4.33 -7.82
C ARG A 110 -14.21 -3.61 -6.75
N LYS A 111 -13.49 -2.57 -7.19
CA LYS A 111 -12.66 -1.71 -6.31
C LYS A 111 -13.45 -1.07 -5.16
N ASP A 112 -14.77 -0.95 -5.32
CA ASP A 112 -15.68 -0.40 -4.34
C ASP A 112 -15.93 -1.31 -3.13
N ILE A 113 -15.79 -2.62 -3.27
CA ILE A 113 -16.05 -3.60 -2.20
C ILE A 113 -14.83 -4.43 -1.80
N THR A 114 -13.75 -4.37 -2.57
CA THR A 114 -12.53 -5.13 -2.25
C THR A 114 -11.79 -4.44 -1.10
N LYS A 115 -11.48 -5.20 -0.04
CA LYS A 115 -10.65 -4.71 1.06
C LYS A 115 -9.31 -4.23 0.50
N LYS A 116 -8.97 -2.98 0.78
CA LYS A 116 -7.70 -2.41 0.32
C LYS A 116 -6.55 -2.96 1.14
N LEU A 117 -5.52 -3.46 0.44
CA LEU A 117 -4.26 -3.81 1.08
C LEU A 117 -3.46 -2.53 1.33
N ASN A 118 -3.46 -2.07 2.58
CA ASN A 118 -2.68 -0.92 3.00
C ASN A 118 -1.53 -1.36 3.91
N ILE A 119 -0.30 -1.08 3.49
CA ILE A 119 0.93 -1.40 4.21
C ILE A 119 1.53 -0.09 4.73
N ALA A 120 1.66 0.02 6.05
CA ALA A 120 2.29 1.15 6.71
C ALA A 120 3.76 0.84 7.01
N ILE A 121 4.69 1.67 6.53
CA ILE A 121 6.12 1.52 6.79
C ILE A 121 6.65 2.80 7.41
N ASP A 122 6.97 2.73 8.70
CA ASP A 122 7.53 3.84 9.46
C ASP A 122 9.00 3.60 9.81
N GLY A 123 9.69 4.65 10.21
CA GLY A 123 11.08 4.57 10.68
C GLY A 123 11.90 5.81 10.35
N PRO A 124 13.12 5.93 10.90
CA PRO A 124 13.98 7.11 10.74
C PRO A 124 14.49 7.28 9.29
N ALA A 125 15.07 8.44 9.01
CA ALA A 125 15.67 8.71 7.71
C ALA A 125 16.83 7.75 7.41
N GLY A 126 16.97 7.25 6.17
CA GLY A 126 18.05 6.34 5.76
C GLY A 126 17.89 4.89 6.19
N SER A 127 16.75 4.47 6.78
CA SER A 127 16.50 3.08 7.16
C SER A 127 16.05 2.16 6.00
N GLY A 128 16.06 2.62 4.75
CA GLY A 128 15.72 1.81 3.58
C GLY A 128 14.22 1.78 3.21
N LYS A 129 13.33 2.46 3.96
CA LYS A 129 11.87 2.42 3.75
C LYS A 129 11.43 2.61 2.31
N SER A 130 11.89 3.67 1.67
CA SER A 130 11.43 4.03 0.31
C SER A 130 11.84 3.01 -0.74
N THR A 131 13.00 2.37 -0.58
CA THR A 131 13.45 1.30 -1.47
C THR A 131 12.60 0.05 -1.27
N VAL A 132 12.44 -0.38 -0.03
CA VAL A 132 11.59 -1.53 0.34
C VAL A 132 10.14 -1.30 -0.09
N SER A 133 9.57 -0.11 0.15
CA SER A 133 8.21 0.23 -0.28
C SER A 133 8.01 0.12 -1.79
N LYS A 134 9.01 0.50 -2.59
CA LYS A 134 8.97 0.34 -4.06
C LYS A 134 9.01 -1.13 -4.48
N ILE A 135 9.81 -1.96 -3.80
CA ILE A 135 9.86 -3.40 -4.06
C ILE A 135 8.49 -4.03 -3.76
N LEU A 136 7.92 -3.74 -2.59
CA LEU A 136 6.61 -4.24 -2.18
C LEU A 136 5.49 -3.78 -3.13
N SER A 137 5.51 -2.51 -3.53
CA SER A 137 4.56 -1.96 -4.51
C SER A 137 4.55 -2.75 -5.81
N LYS A 138 5.74 -3.13 -6.31
CA LYS A 138 5.87 -3.96 -7.52
C LYS A 138 5.40 -5.40 -7.30
N ARG A 139 5.77 -6.02 -6.17
CA ARG A 139 5.46 -7.42 -5.86
C ARG A 139 3.97 -7.66 -5.65
N PHE A 140 3.28 -6.72 -4.98
CA PHE A 140 1.84 -6.81 -4.71
C PHE A 140 0.97 -6.07 -5.75
N ASP A 141 1.58 -5.44 -6.76
CA ASP A 141 0.91 -4.61 -7.77
C ASP A 141 -0.01 -3.53 -7.13
N ILE A 142 0.49 -2.87 -6.08
CA ILE A 142 -0.19 -1.80 -5.36
C ILE A 142 0.54 -0.47 -5.50
N LEU A 143 -0.12 0.65 -5.19
CA LEU A 143 0.50 1.96 -5.29
C LEU A 143 1.57 2.17 -4.20
N TYR A 144 2.64 2.86 -4.54
CA TYR A 144 3.62 3.37 -3.57
C TYR A 144 3.39 4.84 -3.32
N LEU A 145 3.12 5.26 -2.09
CA LEU A 145 2.95 6.66 -1.69
C LEU A 145 4.13 7.14 -0.83
N ASP A 146 5.03 7.94 -1.46
CA ASP A 146 6.10 8.69 -0.78
C ASP A 146 5.47 9.90 -0.06
N THR A 147 5.10 9.74 1.22
CA THR A 147 4.51 10.84 1.98
C THR A 147 5.52 11.96 2.23
N GLY A 148 6.81 11.64 2.31
CA GLY A 148 7.88 12.63 2.39
C GLY A 148 7.93 13.56 1.19
N ALA A 149 7.59 13.09 -0.01
CA ALA A 149 7.48 13.95 -1.19
C ALA A 149 6.37 14.99 -1.05
N MET A 150 5.25 14.64 -0.41
CA MET A 150 4.14 15.56 -0.15
C MET A 150 4.58 16.69 0.80
N TYR A 151 5.27 16.37 1.90
CA TYR A 151 5.81 17.39 2.81
C TYR A 151 6.91 18.25 2.16
N ARG A 152 7.72 17.65 1.27
CA ARG A 152 8.70 18.42 0.48
C ARG A 152 8.03 19.38 -0.51
N ALA A 153 6.88 19.02 -1.07
CA ALA A 153 6.11 19.94 -1.90
C ALA A 153 5.53 21.10 -1.07
N CYS A 154 5.10 20.87 0.18
CA CYS A 154 4.72 21.95 1.10
C CYS A 154 5.90 22.89 1.39
N ALA A 155 7.09 22.35 1.65
CA ALA A 155 8.29 23.14 1.88
C ALA A 155 8.68 24.00 0.66
N LEU A 156 8.58 23.42 -0.54
CA LEU A 156 8.79 24.16 -1.80
C LEU A 156 7.77 25.28 -1.97
N ALA A 157 6.51 25.05 -1.58
CA ALA A 157 5.49 26.11 -1.61
C ALA A 157 5.86 27.28 -0.68
N CYS A 158 6.31 26.99 0.55
CA CYS A 158 6.79 28.03 1.48
C CYS A 158 7.97 28.80 0.88
N ALA A 159 8.97 28.09 0.34
CA ALA A 159 10.12 28.71 -0.30
C ALA A 159 9.74 29.60 -1.49
N ASN A 160 8.83 29.14 -2.34
CA ASN A 160 8.34 29.93 -3.49
C ASN A 160 7.59 31.21 -3.09
N HIS A 161 6.99 31.22 -1.89
CA HIS A 161 6.31 32.41 -1.34
C HIS A 161 7.24 33.26 -0.45
N GLY A 162 8.51 32.89 -0.30
CA GLY A 162 9.47 33.62 0.57
C GLY A 162 9.13 33.52 2.05
N ILE A 163 8.43 32.46 2.47
CA ILE A 163 8.00 32.25 3.86
C ILE A 163 9.02 31.43 4.62
N ASP A 164 9.41 31.88 5.81
CA ASP A 164 10.19 31.06 6.73
C ASP A 164 9.35 29.86 7.21
N CYS A 165 9.82 28.65 6.89
CA CYS A 165 9.17 27.40 7.33
C CYS A 165 9.09 27.24 8.85
N ARG A 166 9.81 28.06 9.66
CA ARG A 166 9.74 28.06 11.12
C ARG A 166 8.59 28.90 11.67
N ASP A 167 8.11 29.86 10.89
CA ASP A 167 7.00 30.73 11.29
C ASP A 167 5.64 30.04 11.02
N GLU A 168 5.07 29.44 12.09
CA GLU A 168 3.79 28.72 12.02
C GLU A 168 2.65 29.61 11.51
N SER A 169 2.62 30.90 11.88
CA SER A 169 1.59 31.84 11.46
C SER A 169 1.68 32.12 9.96
N ALA A 170 2.89 32.36 9.47
CA ALA A 170 3.13 32.58 8.04
C ALA A 170 2.84 31.32 7.22
N VAL A 171 3.25 30.13 7.67
CA VAL A 171 2.91 28.86 7.02
C VAL A 171 1.40 28.63 7.00
N ASN A 172 0.70 28.90 8.10
CA ASN A 172 -0.75 28.75 8.17
C ASN A 172 -1.48 29.71 7.21
N SER A 173 -0.95 30.90 6.95
CA SER A 173 -1.57 31.87 6.03
C SER A 173 -1.66 31.36 4.58
N ILE A 174 -0.73 30.49 4.16
CA ILE A 174 -0.68 29.97 2.79
C ILE A 174 -1.21 28.54 2.64
N VAL A 175 -1.50 27.84 3.75
CA VAL A 175 -1.86 26.40 3.70
C VAL A 175 -3.03 26.11 2.77
N ASN A 176 -4.01 27.03 2.69
CA ASN A 176 -5.18 26.87 1.83
C ASN A 176 -4.86 27.08 0.33
N SER A 177 -3.80 27.82 0.01
CA SER A 177 -3.34 28.05 -1.37
C SER A 177 -2.42 26.93 -1.88
N ILE A 178 -2.00 26.02 -1.01
CA ILE A 178 -1.16 24.87 -1.38
C ILE A 178 -2.08 23.75 -1.86
N ASP A 179 -2.14 23.51 -3.16
CA ASP A 179 -2.79 22.34 -3.73
C ASP A 179 -1.72 21.29 -4.10
N ILE A 180 -1.76 20.15 -3.40
CA ILE A 180 -0.88 19.03 -3.66
C ILE A 180 -1.69 17.89 -4.25
N ASN A 181 -1.25 17.42 -5.40
CA ASN A 181 -1.82 16.27 -6.07
C ASN A 181 -0.73 15.21 -6.33
N VAL A 182 -1.13 13.95 -6.26
CA VAL A 182 -0.27 12.79 -6.54
C VAL A 182 -0.87 12.04 -7.71
N LYS A 183 -0.10 11.88 -8.78
CA LYS A 183 -0.47 11.04 -9.93
C LYS A 183 0.52 9.90 -10.07
N TYR A 184 0.08 8.83 -10.70
CA TYR A 184 0.91 7.68 -11.00
C TYR A 184 1.07 7.53 -12.50
N GLU A 185 2.30 7.71 -12.98
CA GLU A 185 2.67 7.58 -14.39
C GLU A 185 3.74 6.49 -14.50
N ASN A 186 3.52 5.49 -15.34
CA ASN A 186 4.40 4.33 -15.48
C ASN A 186 4.74 3.66 -14.12
N LYS A 187 3.73 3.52 -13.26
CA LYS A 187 3.86 2.99 -11.88
C LYS A 187 4.78 3.80 -10.95
N ALA A 188 5.16 5.02 -11.33
CA ALA A 188 5.94 5.93 -10.50
C ALA A 188 5.08 7.10 -10.01
N GLN A 189 5.27 7.48 -8.75
CA GLN A 189 4.62 8.65 -8.19
C GLN A 189 5.19 9.94 -8.80
N LYS A 190 4.28 10.78 -9.27
CA LYS A 190 4.52 12.18 -9.62
C LYS A 190 3.83 13.07 -8.60
N THR A 191 4.55 14.07 -8.12
CA THR A 191 4.03 15.03 -7.13
C THR A 191 3.82 16.38 -7.80
N TYR A 192 2.61 16.87 -7.71
CA TYR A 192 2.20 18.15 -8.29
C TYR A 192 1.95 19.17 -7.18
N LEU A 193 2.42 20.37 -7.38
CA LEU A 193 2.13 21.55 -6.55
C LEU A 193 1.42 22.59 -7.42
N ASN A 194 0.20 22.95 -7.06
CA ASN A 194 -0.62 23.91 -7.79
C ASN A 194 -0.67 23.60 -9.30
N GLY A 195 -0.86 22.32 -9.64
CA GLY A 195 -0.95 21.81 -11.01
C GLY A 195 0.37 21.61 -11.75
N LYS A 196 1.53 21.99 -11.17
CA LYS A 196 2.86 21.80 -11.78
C LYS A 196 3.57 20.57 -11.22
N ASP A 197 4.18 19.74 -12.09
CA ASP A 197 5.05 18.62 -11.65
C ASP A 197 6.30 19.20 -10.97
N VAL A 198 6.46 18.88 -9.69
CA VAL A 198 7.61 19.28 -8.86
C VAL A 198 8.48 18.11 -8.43
N SER A 199 8.26 16.93 -8.99
CA SER A 199 8.89 15.67 -8.56
C SER A 199 10.42 15.71 -8.53
N SER A 200 11.06 16.44 -9.43
CA SER A 200 12.51 16.66 -9.45
C SER A 200 12.94 17.77 -8.50
N LEU A 201 12.19 18.86 -8.43
CA LEU A 201 12.52 20.06 -7.66
C LEU A 201 12.53 19.80 -6.14
N ILE A 202 11.69 18.90 -5.66
CA ILE A 202 11.55 18.59 -4.23
C ILE A 202 12.64 17.64 -3.69
N ARG A 203 13.62 17.23 -4.49
CA ARG A 203 14.63 16.24 -4.07
C ARG A 203 15.98 16.83 -3.72
N THR A 204 16.06 18.13 -3.47
CA THR A 204 17.28 18.80 -3.02
C THR A 204 17.48 18.64 -1.49
N PRO A 205 18.72 18.69 -1.00
CA PRO A 205 19.00 18.68 0.44
C PRO A 205 18.29 19.82 1.18
N GLU A 206 18.30 21.01 0.60
CA GLU A 206 17.64 22.20 1.17
C GLU A 206 16.14 21.96 1.38
N ILE A 207 15.41 21.56 0.36
CA ILE A 207 13.97 21.27 0.46
C ILE A 207 13.71 20.11 1.43
N SER A 208 14.61 19.13 1.51
CA SER A 208 14.48 18.02 2.46
C SER A 208 14.64 18.49 3.93
N MET A 209 15.47 19.48 4.18
CA MET A 209 15.61 20.11 5.49
C MET A 209 14.37 20.93 5.85
N LEU A 210 13.91 21.79 4.94
CA LEU A 210 12.71 22.59 5.12
C LEU A 210 11.46 21.72 5.33
N ALA A 211 11.38 20.57 4.66
CA ALA A 211 10.27 19.61 4.83
C ALA A 211 10.21 19.03 6.23
N SER A 212 11.35 18.82 6.89
CA SER A 212 11.38 18.38 8.28
C SER A 212 10.80 19.44 9.22
N ILE A 213 11.06 20.71 8.96
CA ILE A 213 10.55 21.85 9.72
C ILE A 213 9.05 22.01 9.48
N VAL A 214 8.63 22.15 8.22
CA VAL A 214 7.22 22.41 7.86
C VAL A 214 6.30 21.26 8.27
N SER A 215 6.81 20.03 8.31
CA SER A 215 6.03 18.86 8.75
C SER A 215 5.72 18.84 10.25
N ALA A 216 6.29 19.74 11.06
CA ALA A 216 5.95 19.87 12.45
C ALA A 216 4.68 20.71 12.69
N HIS A 217 4.26 21.52 11.70
CA HIS A 217 3.08 22.39 11.83
C HIS A 217 1.78 21.62 11.68
N GLY A 218 0.87 21.82 12.64
CA GLY A 218 -0.42 21.13 12.68
C GLY A 218 -1.28 21.33 11.44
N CYS A 219 -1.35 22.55 10.90
CA CYS A 219 -2.12 22.88 9.70
C CYS A 219 -1.66 22.10 8.45
N ILE A 220 -0.36 21.97 8.24
CA ILE A 220 0.21 21.19 7.13
C ILE A 220 -0.08 19.69 7.34
N ARG A 221 0.10 19.20 8.58
CA ARG A 221 -0.15 17.79 8.88
C ARG A 221 -1.60 17.39 8.63
N THR A 222 -2.55 18.18 9.13
CA THR A 222 -3.98 17.92 8.90
C THR A 222 -4.27 17.73 7.42
N LYS A 223 -3.85 18.69 6.60
CA LYS A 223 -4.07 18.64 5.14
C LYS A 223 -3.40 17.43 4.49
N MET A 224 -2.16 17.12 4.85
CA MET A 224 -1.43 15.99 4.26
C MET A 224 -2.00 14.65 4.71
N VAL A 225 -2.37 14.49 5.96
CA VAL A 225 -2.99 13.27 6.48
C VAL A 225 -4.35 13.00 5.83
N GLU A 226 -5.18 14.03 5.65
CA GLU A 226 -6.45 13.91 4.92
C GLU A 226 -6.24 13.40 3.48
N LEU A 227 -5.28 13.98 2.76
CA LEU A 227 -4.97 13.55 1.39
C LEU A 227 -4.42 12.11 1.35
N GLN A 228 -3.51 11.75 2.26
CA GLN A 228 -2.96 10.40 2.38
C GLN A 228 -4.05 9.36 2.68
N ARG A 229 -4.95 9.67 3.61
CA ARG A 229 -6.11 8.81 3.93
C ARG A 229 -7.04 8.63 2.74
N LYS A 230 -7.32 9.71 2.01
CA LYS A 230 -8.15 9.65 0.80
C LYS A 230 -7.54 8.70 -0.24
N ILE A 231 -6.24 8.85 -0.54
CA ILE A 231 -5.54 7.96 -1.48
C ILE A 231 -5.59 6.50 -1.01
N ALA A 232 -5.35 6.23 0.28
CA ALA A 232 -5.38 4.89 0.86
C ALA A 232 -6.78 4.27 0.91
N ALA A 233 -7.83 5.08 1.02
CA ALA A 233 -9.22 4.61 0.97
C ALA A 233 -9.64 4.18 -0.46
N GLU A 234 -9.10 4.85 -1.47
CA GLU A 234 -9.43 4.58 -2.87
C GLU A 234 -8.56 3.46 -3.48
N ASN A 235 -7.37 3.19 -2.93
CA ASN A 235 -6.38 2.30 -3.53
C ASN A 235 -5.76 1.35 -2.50
N SER A 236 -5.36 0.15 -2.94
CA SER A 236 -4.35 -0.63 -2.22
C SER A 236 -2.99 0.06 -2.36
N CYS A 237 -2.29 0.28 -1.27
CA CYS A 237 -1.03 1.03 -1.32
C CYS A 237 -0.06 0.68 -0.18
N VAL A 238 1.21 0.91 -0.43
CA VAL A 238 2.24 0.99 0.60
C VAL A 238 2.62 2.44 0.82
N LEU A 239 2.54 2.90 2.06
CA LEU A 239 2.91 4.26 2.48
C LEU A 239 4.19 4.18 3.31
N ASP A 240 5.17 5.03 2.99
CA ASP A 240 6.32 5.22 3.85
C ASP A 240 6.33 6.60 4.52
N GLY A 241 6.67 6.62 5.81
CA GLY A 241 6.66 7.85 6.59
C GLY A 241 7.34 7.77 7.94
N ARG A 242 6.75 8.46 8.93
CA ARG A 242 7.19 8.54 10.33
C ARG A 242 6.08 8.17 11.31
N ASP A 243 4.85 8.30 10.88
CA ASP A 243 3.65 8.18 11.69
C ASP A 243 2.49 7.55 10.91
N ILE A 244 2.82 6.73 9.92
CA ILE A 244 1.79 6.10 9.09
C ILE A 244 0.96 5.14 9.94
N GLY A 245 1.61 4.21 10.64
CA GLY A 245 0.94 3.20 11.47
C GLY A 245 0.35 3.74 12.77
N THR A 246 0.83 4.89 13.26
CA THR A 246 0.34 5.50 14.51
C THR A 246 -0.75 6.54 14.29
N ASN A 247 -0.70 7.28 13.18
CA ASN A 247 -1.58 8.44 12.95
C ASN A 247 -2.33 8.36 11.63
N VAL A 248 -1.65 8.14 10.50
CA VAL A 248 -2.30 8.19 9.17
C VAL A 248 -3.26 7.03 8.99
N LEU A 249 -2.78 5.80 9.18
CA LEU A 249 -3.52 4.54 9.01
C LEU A 249 -3.44 3.68 10.28
N PRO A 250 -3.98 4.15 11.41
CA PRO A 250 -3.91 3.41 12.68
C PRO A 250 -4.63 2.05 12.65
N ALA A 251 -5.55 1.87 11.70
CA ALA A 251 -6.26 0.61 11.46
C ALA A 251 -5.66 -0.24 10.34
N ALA A 252 -4.48 0.12 9.79
CA ALA A 252 -3.81 -0.72 8.79
C ALA A 252 -3.48 -2.09 9.41
N GLU A 253 -3.75 -3.15 8.65
CA GLU A 253 -3.50 -4.53 9.09
C GLU A 253 -2.01 -4.87 9.12
N PHE A 254 -1.25 -4.27 8.21
CA PHE A 254 0.18 -4.51 8.07
C PHE A 254 0.96 -3.24 8.39
N LYS A 255 1.68 -3.29 9.52
CA LYS A 255 2.51 -2.18 10.00
C LYS A 255 3.92 -2.68 10.26
N PHE A 256 4.89 -1.97 9.69
CA PHE A 256 6.31 -2.27 9.85
C PHE A 256 7.06 -1.03 10.31
N PHE A 257 8.03 -1.23 11.18
CA PHE A 257 8.94 -0.18 11.62
C PHE A 257 10.37 -0.57 11.23
N LEU A 258 10.89 0.09 10.18
CA LEU A 258 12.25 -0.18 9.70
C LEU A 258 13.24 0.73 10.41
N THR A 259 14.23 0.14 11.06
CA THR A 259 15.28 0.88 11.76
C THR A 259 16.67 0.38 11.38
N ALA A 260 17.67 1.23 11.54
CA ALA A 260 19.09 0.91 11.46
C ALA A 260 19.87 1.86 12.34
N SER A 261 21.10 1.46 12.73
CA SER A 261 21.99 2.31 13.50
C SER A 261 22.27 3.64 12.78
N PRO A 262 22.44 4.76 13.51
CA PRO A 262 22.74 6.04 12.89
C PRO A 262 23.96 5.98 11.96
N GLU A 263 24.95 5.17 12.30
CA GLU A 263 26.19 4.98 11.56
C GLU A 263 25.94 4.30 10.20
N VAL A 264 25.12 3.25 10.17
CA VAL A 264 24.74 2.56 8.92
C VAL A 264 23.92 3.50 8.02
N ARG A 265 22.99 4.24 8.60
CA ARG A 265 22.17 5.22 7.85
C ARG A 265 23.01 6.38 7.31
N ALA A 266 24.02 6.82 8.07
CA ALA A 266 24.96 7.85 7.62
C ALA A 266 25.80 7.36 6.43
N LYS A 267 26.31 6.12 6.46
CA LYS A 267 27.02 5.51 5.33
C LYS A 267 26.14 5.43 4.07
N ARG A 268 24.91 4.95 4.21
CA ARG A 268 23.94 4.87 3.09
C ARG A 268 23.68 6.26 2.49
N ARG A 269 23.44 7.25 3.37
CA ARG A 269 23.16 8.63 2.95
C ARG A 269 24.37 9.31 2.30
N LEU A 270 25.56 9.05 2.80
CA LEU A 270 26.80 9.56 2.21
C LEU A 270 26.97 9.05 0.78
N ALA A 271 26.82 7.72 0.57
CA ALA A 271 26.90 7.12 -0.77
C ALA A 271 25.84 7.69 -1.74
N GLU A 272 24.60 7.91 -1.28
CA GLU A 272 23.55 8.57 -2.08
C GLU A 272 23.91 10.02 -2.46
N ASN A 273 24.51 10.76 -1.54
CA ASN A 273 24.91 12.16 -1.75
C ASN A 273 26.10 12.22 -2.73
N GLU A 274 27.09 11.36 -2.56
CA GLU A 274 28.24 11.25 -3.49
C GLU A 274 27.79 10.92 -4.92
N ALA A 275 26.88 9.97 -5.08
CA ALA A 275 26.30 9.61 -6.38
C ALA A 275 25.56 10.79 -7.06
N LYS A 276 25.09 11.77 -6.28
CA LYS A 276 24.46 13.00 -6.76
C LYS A 276 25.43 14.18 -6.91
N GLY A 277 26.72 13.96 -6.63
CA GLY A 277 27.76 14.99 -6.73
C GLY A 277 27.87 15.94 -5.53
N TYR A 278 27.19 15.66 -4.41
CA TYR A 278 27.34 16.44 -3.18
C TYR A 278 28.58 15.98 -2.41
N LYS A 279 29.37 16.94 -1.93
CA LYS A 279 30.55 16.67 -1.13
C LYS A 279 30.22 16.90 0.34
N GLN A 280 30.18 15.86 1.14
CA GLN A 280 30.00 15.88 2.60
C GLN A 280 30.92 14.86 3.23
N THR A 281 31.30 15.08 4.47
CA THR A 281 32.02 14.09 5.28
C THR A 281 31.05 13.16 5.99
N PHE A 282 31.53 11.99 6.41
CA PHE A 282 30.73 11.05 7.19
C PHE A 282 30.21 11.68 8.50
N ASP A 283 31.05 12.44 9.20
CA ASP A 283 30.71 13.07 10.48
C ASP A 283 29.61 14.14 10.33
N GLU A 284 29.67 14.92 9.25
CA GLU A 284 28.61 15.89 8.93
C GLU A 284 27.29 15.18 8.69
N VAL A 285 27.26 14.15 7.86
CA VAL A 285 26.04 13.37 7.57
C VAL A 285 25.51 12.66 8.81
N LEU A 286 26.40 12.11 9.66
CA LEU A 286 26.01 11.47 10.92
C LEU A 286 25.37 12.47 11.89
N LYS A 287 25.93 13.67 11.99
CA LYS A 287 25.38 14.75 12.82
C LYS A 287 24.00 15.18 12.33
N GLU A 288 23.83 15.34 11.02
CA GLU A 288 22.53 15.68 10.41
C GLU A 288 21.48 14.60 10.69
N ILE A 289 21.84 13.31 10.57
CA ILE A 289 20.95 12.19 10.86
C ILE A 289 20.52 12.18 12.32
N LYS A 290 21.45 12.33 13.26
CA LYS A 290 21.12 12.37 14.71
C LYS A 290 20.21 13.56 15.06
N ALA A 291 20.51 14.74 14.53
CA ALA A 291 19.67 15.92 14.73
C ALA A 291 18.25 15.74 14.16
N ARG A 292 18.14 15.10 13.01
CA ARG A 292 16.85 14.82 12.39
C ARG A 292 16.05 13.78 13.17
N ASP A 293 16.70 12.72 13.68
CA ASP A 293 16.03 11.72 14.51
C ASP A 293 15.48 12.33 15.80
N GLU A 294 16.26 13.20 16.45
CA GLU A 294 15.82 13.93 17.62
C GLU A 294 14.62 14.82 17.30
N GLN A 295 14.68 15.56 16.18
CA GLN A 295 13.57 16.39 15.73
C GLN A 295 12.32 15.56 15.42
N ASP A 296 12.46 14.43 14.68
CA ASP A 296 11.34 13.56 14.30
C ASP A 296 10.69 12.92 15.56
N SER A 297 11.49 12.56 16.59
CA SER A 297 11.02 11.88 17.82
C SER A 297 10.47 12.85 18.86
N SER A 298 10.95 14.09 18.90
CA SER A 298 10.54 15.11 19.89
C SER A 298 9.35 15.96 19.45
N ARG A 299 8.76 15.72 18.27
CA ARG A 299 7.59 16.46 17.78
C ARG A 299 6.42 16.36 18.76
N LYS A 300 5.76 17.49 19.02
CA LYS A 300 4.53 17.54 19.81
C LYS A 300 3.36 16.83 19.13
N ILE A 301 3.32 16.88 17.80
CA ILE A 301 2.26 16.29 16.98
C ILE A 301 2.85 15.16 16.14
N ALA A 302 2.33 13.95 16.29
CA ALA A 302 2.72 12.75 15.54
C ALA A 302 4.24 12.52 15.50
N PRO A 303 4.89 12.30 16.66
CA PRO A 303 6.30 11.98 16.74
C PRO A 303 6.60 10.65 16.02
N LEU A 304 7.86 10.46 15.64
CA LEU A 304 8.34 9.17 15.14
C LEU A 304 8.30 8.14 16.26
N LEU A 305 7.28 7.30 16.25
CA LEU A 305 7.08 6.23 17.22
C LEU A 305 6.67 4.94 16.50
N LYS A 306 7.21 3.82 16.98
CA LYS A 306 6.75 2.50 16.53
C LYS A 306 5.32 2.27 17.04
N ALA A 307 4.38 1.97 16.15
CA ALA A 307 3.03 1.55 16.54
C ALA A 307 3.12 0.25 17.36
N LYS A 308 2.21 0.10 18.33
CA LYS A 308 2.25 -1.05 19.27
C LYS A 308 2.15 -2.40 18.55
N ASP A 309 1.42 -2.43 17.45
CA ASP A 309 1.18 -3.58 16.59
C ASP A 309 2.10 -3.64 15.35
N ALA A 310 3.09 -2.73 15.26
CA ALA A 310 4.05 -2.75 14.17
C ALA A 310 5.17 -3.76 14.43
N LYS A 311 5.48 -4.58 13.43
CA LYS A 311 6.65 -5.45 13.42
C LYS A 311 7.91 -4.62 13.15
N GLU A 312 8.86 -4.69 14.06
CA GLU A 312 10.16 -4.03 13.91
C GLU A 312 11.11 -4.88 13.07
N ILE A 313 11.82 -4.23 12.16
CA ILE A 313 12.85 -4.87 11.33
C ILE A 313 14.11 -4.01 11.39
N ILE A 314 15.19 -4.59 11.92
CA ILE A 314 16.52 -3.97 11.97
C ILE A 314 17.22 -4.27 10.64
N THR A 315 17.57 -3.21 9.92
CA THR A 315 18.09 -3.33 8.55
C THR A 315 19.62 -3.13 8.45
N ASP A 316 20.35 -3.20 9.57
CA ASP A 316 21.80 -2.94 9.60
C ASP A 316 22.57 -3.88 8.66
N THR A 317 22.22 -5.15 8.65
CA THR A 317 22.92 -6.22 7.92
C THR A 317 22.11 -6.82 6.78
N LEU A 318 20.86 -6.35 6.59
CA LEU A 318 19.95 -6.88 5.58
C LEU A 318 20.00 -6.03 4.31
N SER A 319 19.97 -6.68 3.17
CA SER A 319 19.69 -6.05 1.88
C SER A 319 18.21 -5.63 1.80
N GLU A 320 17.89 -4.71 0.89
CA GLU A 320 16.53 -4.26 0.68
C GLU A 320 15.59 -5.41 0.21
N GLU A 321 16.13 -6.37 -0.55
CA GLU A 321 15.37 -7.56 -1.00
C GLU A 321 15.06 -8.48 0.17
N GLU A 322 16.01 -8.77 1.07
CA GLU A 322 15.78 -9.59 2.27
C GLU A 322 14.76 -8.96 3.21
N VAL A 323 14.77 -7.63 3.37
CA VAL A 323 13.75 -6.90 4.13
C VAL A 323 12.38 -7.04 3.48
N ALA A 324 12.31 -6.89 2.15
CA ALA A 324 11.07 -7.05 1.40
C ALA A 324 10.55 -8.50 1.48
N ASP A 325 11.42 -9.51 1.42
CA ASP A 325 11.07 -10.93 1.59
C ASP A 325 10.46 -11.20 2.96
N ALA A 326 11.06 -10.67 4.02
CA ALA A 326 10.54 -10.80 5.39
C ALA A 326 9.14 -10.16 5.55
N ILE A 327 8.91 -9.03 4.89
CA ILE A 327 7.61 -8.36 4.88
C ILE A 327 6.59 -9.16 4.06
N CYS A 328 6.98 -9.65 2.88
CA CYS A 328 6.10 -10.47 2.04
C CYS A 328 5.65 -11.74 2.75
N ALA A 329 6.56 -12.45 3.43
CA ALA A 329 6.24 -13.65 4.19
C ALA A 329 5.20 -13.37 5.31
N GLU A 330 5.33 -12.24 6.02
CA GLU A 330 4.38 -11.83 7.06
C GLU A 330 3.00 -11.52 6.48
N ILE A 331 2.95 -10.87 5.31
CA ILE A 331 1.69 -10.52 4.64
C ILE A 331 1.02 -11.77 4.09
N GLN A 332 1.75 -12.64 3.38
CA GLN A 332 1.23 -13.85 2.78
C GLN A 332 0.75 -14.88 3.82
N GLY A 333 1.33 -14.89 5.01
CA GLY A 333 0.88 -15.72 6.10
C GLY A 333 -0.44 -15.31 6.75
N LYS A 334 -0.98 -14.11 6.40
CA LYS A 334 -2.22 -13.55 6.96
C LYS A 334 -3.31 -13.29 5.90
N ILE A 335 -2.96 -13.35 4.62
CA ILE A 335 -3.89 -13.28 3.48
C ILE A 335 -4.16 -14.70 2.98
#